data_caee466b5ccbc0efe7757346e23e1f9e
#
_entry.id   caee466b5ccbc0efe7757346e23e1f9e
#
_cell.length_a   1.000
_cell.length_b   1.000
_cell.length_c   1.000
_cell.angle_alpha   90.00
_cell.angle_beta   90.00
_cell.angle_gamma   90.00
#
_symmetry.space_group_name_H-M   'P 1'
#
loop_
_entity.id
_entity.type
_entity.pdbx_description
1 polymer ?
#
loop_
_entity_poly.entity_id
_entity_poly.type
_entity_poly.pdbx_seq_one_letter_code
_entity_poly.pdbx_strand_id
1 'polypeptide(L)'
;RNMDEGAGTPARYIECMEFFLAPYPVGGDPSQGDPTKAPDLTTNSWVCPTDEGCSPDTLQSAVEGQRAAGIEMVAGAGNNGSDCSTLIYPPAIYDASYTVGALNTGTDTIASFSSRGPVTVDGSNRLKPDITAPGTNNRSSYNTSDDAYVLLSGTSMATPHIAGSVALLWAARPEFRPDLDTTEAVLNNAAVHINSSECGQGS
;
A
#
# COMPACT_ATOMS: atom_id res chain seq x y z
N ARG A 1 -15.30 5.60 5.78
CA ARG A 1 -15.32 4.13 5.63
C ARG A 1 -15.31 3.79 4.15
N ASN A 2 -14.16 3.33 3.66
CA ASN A 2 -13.97 3.03 2.24
C ASN A 2 -14.58 1.68 1.80
N MET A 3 -14.81 0.76 2.73
CA MET A 3 -15.38 -0.57 2.47
C MET A 3 -16.52 -0.87 3.43
N ASP A 4 -17.48 -1.65 2.97
CA ASP A 4 -18.57 -2.20 3.75
C ASP A 4 -18.64 -3.71 3.53
N GLU A 5 -18.55 -4.49 4.62
CA GLU A 5 -18.47 -5.96 4.58
C GLU A 5 -17.36 -6.52 3.67
N GLY A 6 -16.25 -5.77 3.55
CA GLY A 6 -15.10 -6.16 2.75
C GLY A 6 -15.15 -5.75 1.27
N ALA A 7 -16.18 -5.04 0.83
CA ALA A 7 -16.30 -4.51 -0.52
C ALA A 7 -16.48 -2.98 -0.53
N GLY A 8 -15.92 -2.33 -1.54
CA GLY A 8 -16.01 -0.89 -1.74
C GLY A 8 -16.62 -0.51 -3.08
N THR A 9 -16.55 0.76 -3.39
CA THR A 9 -16.83 1.29 -4.73
C THR A 9 -15.79 2.37 -5.05
N PRO A 10 -15.52 2.65 -6.34
CA PRO A 10 -14.60 3.71 -6.74
C PRO A 10 -14.87 5.04 -6.02
N ALA A 11 -16.14 5.45 -5.95
CA ALA A 11 -16.54 6.69 -5.29
C ALA A 11 -16.16 6.71 -3.80
N ARG A 12 -16.38 5.61 -3.08
CA ARG A 12 -16.03 5.52 -1.65
C ARG A 12 -14.52 5.51 -1.42
N TYR A 13 -13.76 4.85 -2.30
CA TYR A 13 -12.30 4.87 -2.21
C TYR A 13 -11.75 6.27 -2.44
N ILE A 14 -12.23 6.96 -3.49
CA ILE A 14 -11.84 8.34 -3.81
C ILE A 14 -12.22 9.29 -2.67
N GLU A 15 -13.47 9.24 -2.19
CA GLU A 15 -13.93 10.07 -1.07
C GLU A 15 -13.06 9.91 0.18
N CYS A 16 -12.66 8.68 0.52
CA CYS A 16 -11.77 8.43 1.65
C CYS A 16 -10.35 8.97 1.41
N MET A 17 -9.82 8.86 0.19
CA MET A 17 -8.52 9.44 -0.15
C MET A 17 -8.54 10.96 -0.11
N GLU A 18 -9.57 11.58 -0.66
CA GLU A 18 -9.78 13.04 -0.63
C GLU A 18 -9.98 13.56 0.81
N PHE A 19 -10.68 12.79 1.66
CA PHE A 19 -10.81 13.14 3.07
C PHE A 19 -9.46 13.32 3.75
N PHE A 20 -8.46 12.52 3.43
CA PHE A 20 -7.12 12.64 4.04
C PHE A 20 -6.34 13.87 3.57
N LEU A 21 -6.70 14.49 2.45
CA LEU A 21 -6.07 15.74 2.01
C LEU A 21 -6.43 16.92 2.93
N ALA A 22 -7.65 16.93 3.44
CA ALA A 22 -8.15 17.96 4.36
C ALA A 22 -9.24 17.38 5.28
N PRO A 23 -8.86 16.65 6.34
CA PRO A 23 -9.83 16.00 7.23
C PRO A 23 -10.78 17.02 7.89
N TYR A 24 -12.03 16.62 8.01
CA TYR A 24 -13.09 17.41 8.66
C TYR A 24 -13.78 16.62 9.77
N PRO A 25 -14.51 17.28 10.72
CA PRO A 25 -15.16 16.60 11.83
C PRO A 25 -16.16 15.53 11.36
N VAL A 26 -16.29 14.44 12.11
CA VAL A 26 -17.32 13.41 11.86
C VAL A 26 -18.71 14.05 11.84
N GLY A 27 -19.46 13.84 10.76
CA GLY A 27 -20.76 14.49 10.53
C GLY A 27 -20.67 15.96 10.09
N GLY A 28 -19.45 16.45 9.83
CA GLY A 28 -19.22 17.78 9.25
C GLY A 28 -19.34 17.81 7.73
N ASP A 29 -19.03 18.94 7.15
CA ASP A 29 -19.06 19.20 5.71
C ASP A 29 -17.63 19.31 5.15
N PRO A 30 -17.33 18.84 3.92
CA PRO A 30 -16.02 18.98 3.29
C PRO A 30 -15.45 20.40 3.25
N SER A 31 -16.30 21.43 3.25
CA SER A 31 -15.84 22.83 3.35
C SER A 31 -15.17 23.18 4.67
N GLN A 32 -15.28 22.31 5.68
CA GLN A 32 -14.63 22.43 6.99
C GLN A 32 -13.26 21.72 7.03
N GLY A 33 -12.80 21.23 5.88
CA GLY A 33 -11.55 20.51 5.74
C GLY A 33 -10.36 21.33 6.21
N ASP A 34 -9.48 20.69 6.98
CA ASP A 34 -8.27 21.31 7.54
C ASP A 34 -7.03 20.53 7.07
N PRO A 35 -6.32 21.01 6.04
CA PRO A 35 -5.14 20.31 5.51
C PRO A 35 -4.00 20.18 6.52
N THR A 36 -3.98 20.97 7.62
CA THR A 36 -2.99 20.81 8.68
C THR A 36 -3.16 19.53 9.50
N LYS A 37 -4.30 18.85 9.32
CA LYS A 37 -4.62 17.56 9.93
C LYS A 37 -4.46 16.38 8.98
N ALA A 38 -3.96 16.62 7.77
CA ALA A 38 -3.63 15.54 6.86
C ALA A 38 -2.63 14.57 7.51
N PRO A 39 -2.80 13.25 7.32
CA PRO A 39 -1.80 12.30 7.78
C PRO A 39 -0.52 12.42 6.95
N ASP A 40 0.59 12.00 7.50
CA ASP A 40 1.85 11.95 6.77
C ASP A 40 1.93 10.75 5.83
N LEU A 41 1.27 9.64 6.22
CA LEU A 41 1.19 8.42 5.42
C LEU A 41 -0.16 7.72 5.62
N THR A 42 -0.53 6.90 4.64
CA THR A 42 -1.67 5.98 4.71
C THR A 42 -1.20 4.54 4.49
N THR A 43 -1.81 3.58 5.19
CA THR A 43 -1.58 2.15 4.95
C THR A 43 -2.82 1.51 4.35
N ASN A 44 -2.66 0.89 3.18
CA ASN A 44 -3.75 0.48 2.31
C ASN A 44 -3.65 -1.01 2.00
N SER A 45 -4.30 -1.82 2.85
CA SER A 45 -4.33 -3.29 2.74
C SER A 45 -5.60 -3.76 2.01
N TRP A 46 -5.90 -3.14 0.88
CA TRP A 46 -7.07 -3.41 0.04
C TRP A 46 -6.71 -3.20 -1.43
N VAL A 47 -7.53 -3.72 -2.31
CA VAL A 47 -7.49 -3.49 -3.76
C VAL A 47 -8.88 -3.09 -4.24
N CYS A 48 -8.96 -2.40 -5.38
CA CYS A 48 -10.22 -2.15 -6.07
C CYS A 48 -10.27 -2.98 -7.35
N PRO A 49 -10.91 -4.15 -7.32
CA PRO A 49 -11.01 -5.00 -8.49
C PRO A 49 -12.11 -4.54 -9.46
N THR A 50 -12.18 -5.18 -10.62
CA THR A 50 -13.14 -4.83 -11.68
C THR A 50 -14.60 -5.10 -11.30
N ASP A 51 -14.86 -6.06 -10.43
CA ASP A 51 -16.20 -6.36 -9.91
C ASP A 51 -16.70 -5.31 -8.89
N GLU A 52 -15.79 -4.52 -8.30
CA GLU A 52 -16.13 -3.32 -7.55
C GLU A 52 -16.25 -2.05 -8.43
N GLY A 53 -16.00 -2.18 -9.74
CA GLY A 53 -16.15 -1.12 -10.73
C GLY A 53 -14.86 -0.36 -11.06
N CYS A 54 -13.68 -0.83 -10.64
CA CYS A 54 -12.42 -0.20 -10.98
C CYS A 54 -11.85 -0.70 -12.31
N SER A 55 -11.42 0.24 -13.15
CA SER A 55 -10.44 0.07 -14.23
C SER A 55 -9.03 0.48 -13.73
N PRO A 56 -7.97 0.18 -14.48
CA PRO A 56 -6.61 0.51 -14.06
C PRO A 56 -6.36 1.99 -13.74
N ASP A 57 -7.10 2.91 -14.34
CA ASP A 57 -6.97 4.36 -14.17
C ASP A 57 -7.91 4.97 -13.12
N THR A 58 -8.86 4.20 -12.60
CA THR A 58 -9.99 4.70 -11.79
C THR A 58 -9.57 5.50 -10.55
N LEU A 59 -8.54 5.07 -9.84
CA LEU A 59 -8.10 5.72 -8.60
C LEU A 59 -6.83 6.57 -8.78
N GLN A 60 -6.27 6.64 -10.00
CA GLN A 60 -4.96 7.21 -10.26
C GLN A 60 -4.86 8.66 -9.79
N SER A 61 -5.80 9.50 -10.17
CA SER A 61 -5.78 10.93 -9.80
C SER A 61 -5.83 11.17 -8.29
N ALA A 62 -6.58 10.34 -7.56
CA ALA A 62 -6.69 10.46 -6.11
C ALA A 62 -5.39 10.05 -5.41
N VAL A 63 -4.73 8.99 -5.88
CA VAL A 63 -3.44 8.53 -5.37
C VAL A 63 -2.34 9.55 -5.67
N GLU A 64 -2.27 10.04 -6.91
CA GLU A 64 -1.33 11.10 -7.30
C GLU A 64 -1.57 12.39 -6.52
N GLY A 65 -2.82 12.72 -6.22
CA GLY A 65 -3.20 13.85 -5.37
C GLY A 65 -2.66 13.73 -3.95
N GLN A 66 -2.74 12.54 -3.34
CA GLN A 66 -2.14 12.28 -2.02
C GLN A 66 -0.61 12.44 -2.06
N ARG A 67 0.06 11.83 -3.05
CA ARG A 67 1.51 11.97 -3.21
C ARG A 67 1.93 13.44 -3.40
N ALA A 68 1.21 14.18 -4.24
CA ALA A 68 1.46 15.61 -4.45
C ALA A 68 1.25 16.47 -3.18
N ALA A 69 0.38 16.03 -2.28
CA ALA A 69 0.18 16.63 -0.96
C ALA A 69 1.22 16.21 0.09
N GLY A 70 2.18 15.34 -0.27
CA GLY A 70 3.20 14.82 0.64
C GLY A 70 2.70 13.69 1.54
N ILE A 71 1.61 13.02 1.17
CA ILE A 71 1.09 11.85 1.88
C ILE A 71 1.62 10.58 1.23
N GLU A 72 2.42 9.81 1.94
CA GLU A 72 2.93 8.52 1.47
C GLU A 72 1.81 7.47 1.46
N MET A 73 1.51 6.91 0.29
CA MET A 73 0.54 5.82 0.16
C MET A 73 1.25 4.47 0.13
N VAL A 74 1.29 3.78 1.25
CA VAL A 74 1.82 2.41 1.33
C VAL A 74 0.69 1.43 1.00
N ALA A 75 0.83 0.64 -0.07
CA ALA A 75 -0.22 -0.23 -0.60
C ALA A 75 0.23 -1.69 -0.72
N GLY A 76 -0.64 -2.63 -0.38
CA GLY A 76 -0.37 -4.06 -0.56
C GLY A 76 -0.47 -4.49 -2.02
N ALA A 77 0.49 -5.28 -2.50
CA ALA A 77 0.59 -5.71 -3.89
C ALA A 77 -0.59 -6.57 -4.38
N GLY A 78 -1.38 -7.13 -3.46
CA GLY A 78 -2.44 -8.11 -3.76
C GLY A 78 -1.97 -9.55 -3.56
N ASN A 79 -2.93 -10.48 -3.60
CA ASN A 79 -2.70 -11.88 -3.25
C ASN A 79 -3.05 -12.83 -4.43
N ASN A 80 -2.74 -12.42 -5.67
CA ASN A 80 -3.05 -13.16 -6.90
C ASN A 80 -1.83 -13.91 -7.48
N GLY A 81 -0.68 -13.97 -6.75
CA GLY A 81 0.50 -14.75 -7.16
C GLY A 81 0.18 -16.24 -7.31
N SER A 82 1.09 -17.04 -7.86
CA SER A 82 2.55 -16.85 -7.96
C SER A 82 3.05 -16.40 -9.35
N ASP A 83 2.19 -16.28 -10.33
CA ASP A 83 2.59 -15.97 -11.70
C ASP A 83 3.04 -14.51 -11.85
N CYS A 84 3.80 -14.23 -12.92
CA CYS A 84 4.20 -12.88 -13.27
C CYS A 84 2.99 -12.05 -13.76
N SER A 85 3.07 -10.74 -13.63
CA SER A 85 2.02 -9.79 -14.04
C SER A 85 0.67 -10.03 -13.35
N THR A 86 0.70 -10.49 -12.11
CA THR A 86 -0.49 -10.67 -11.25
C THR A 86 -0.79 -9.48 -10.35
N LEU A 87 0.07 -8.45 -10.38
CA LEU A 87 -0.15 -7.16 -9.73
C LEU A 87 -0.98 -6.30 -10.70
N ILE A 88 -2.31 -6.39 -10.58
CA ILE A 88 -3.26 -5.92 -11.60
C ILE A 88 -4.31 -4.94 -11.11
N TYR A 89 -4.41 -4.70 -9.80
CA TYR A 89 -5.47 -3.88 -9.22
C TYR A 89 -4.96 -2.58 -8.60
N PRO A 90 -5.71 -1.45 -8.77
CA PRO A 90 -5.48 -0.24 -7.99
C PRO A 90 -5.63 -0.48 -6.47
N PRO A 91 -4.95 0.30 -5.63
CA PRO A 91 -4.01 1.38 -5.94
C PRO A 91 -2.57 0.90 -6.16
N ALA A 92 -2.25 -0.38 -5.95
CA ALA A 92 -0.90 -0.93 -5.94
C ALA A 92 -0.16 -0.83 -7.29
N ILE A 93 -0.89 -0.71 -8.41
CA ILE A 93 -0.32 -0.62 -9.76
C ILE A 93 0.33 0.74 -10.07
N TYR A 94 0.02 1.78 -9.30
CA TYR A 94 0.46 3.15 -9.63
C TYR A 94 1.89 3.43 -9.19
N ASP A 95 2.56 4.28 -9.95
CA ASP A 95 3.89 4.81 -9.62
C ASP A 95 3.87 5.60 -8.30
N ALA A 96 2.78 6.32 -8.08
CA ALA A 96 2.55 7.14 -6.90
C ALA A 96 2.24 6.34 -5.62
N SER A 97 2.16 5.01 -5.67
CA SER A 97 1.98 4.14 -4.50
C SER A 97 3.29 3.43 -4.16
N TYR A 98 3.68 3.43 -2.90
CA TYR A 98 4.77 2.57 -2.41
C TYR A 98 4.23 1.17 -2.13
N THR A 99 4.44 0.26 -3.09
CA THR A 99 3.78 -1.04 -3.14
C THR A 99 4.59 -2.13 -2.46
N VAL A 100 3.92 -2.90 -1.60
CA VAL A 100 4.56 -3.89 -0.72
C VAL A 100 4.13 -5.31 -1.06
N GLY A 101 5.11 -6.15 -1.41
CA GLY A 101 4.95 -7.60 -1.54
C GLY A 101 5.13 -8.33 -0.22
N ALA A 102 4.73 -9.60 -0.17
CA ALA A 102 4.79 -10.44 1.03
C ALA A 102 5.92 -11.47 0.96
N LEU A 103 6.74 -11.52 2.00
CA LEU A 103 7.69 -12.60 2.27
C LEU A 103 7.09 -13.63 3.23
N ASN A 104 7.58 -14.86 3.13
CA ASN A 104 7.39 -15.86 4.18
C ASN A 104 8.16 -15.44 5.42
N THR A 105 7.46 -15.26 6.54
CA THR A 105 8.06 -14.79 7.79
C THR A 105 9.19 -15.74 8.25
N GLY A 106 10.35 -15.16 8.55
CA GLY A 106 11.54 -15.90 8.97
C GLY A 106 12.34 -16.49 7.82
N THR A 107 12.00 -16.20 6.57
CA THR A 107 12.78 -16.59 5.38
C THR A 107 12.86 -15.42 4.40
N ASP A 108 13.82 -15.48 3.47
CA ASP A 108 13.98 -14.50 2.40
C ASP A 108 13.26 -14.95 1.10
N THR A 109 12.14 -15.68 1.23
CA THR A 109 11.40 -16.19 0.08
C THR A 109 10.08 -15.47 -0.06
N ILE A 110 9.71 -15.14 -1.30
CA ILE A 110 8.41 -14.54 -1.62
C ILE A 110 7.28 -15.53 -1.28
N ALA A 111 6.25 -15.05 -0.59
CA ALA A 111 5.05 -15.83 -0.33
C ALA A 111 4.35 -16.17 -1.66
N SER A 112 3.89 -17.41 -1.81
CA SER A 112 3.32 -17.90 -3.08
C SER A 112 2.11 -17.11 -3.56
N PHE A 113 1.35 -16.53 -2.64
CA PHE A 113 0.19 -15.70 -2.96
C PHE A 113 0.55 -14.26 -3.34
N SER A 114 1.74 -13.76 -3.00
CA SER A 114 2.09 -12.36 -3.26
C SER A 114 2.04 -12.05 -4.75
N SER A 115 1.26 -11.04 -5.12
CA SER A 115 1.22 -10.58 -6.52
C SER A 115 2.58 -10.06 -6.97
N ARG A 116 2.88 -10.28 -8.24
CA ARG A 116 4.17 -9.98 -8.88
C ARG A 116 3.98 -9.14 -10.11
N GLY A 117 4.92 -8.25 -10.36
CA GLY A 117 5.02 -7.48 -11.60
C GLY A 117 5.52 -8.30 -12.79
N PRO A 118 5.85 -7.63 -13.88
CA PRO A 118 5.60 -6.21 -14.12
C PRO A 118 4.11 -5.87 -14.23
N VAL A 119 3.75 -4.61 -13.99
CA VAL A 119 2.38 -4.12 -14.19
C VAL A 119 2.12 -3.97 -15.69
N THR A 120 1.23 -4.79 -16.22
CA THR A 120 0.92 -4.81 -17.67
C THR A 120 -0.47 -4.28 -18.00
N VAL A 121 -1.36 -4.21 -17.00
CA VAL A 121 -2.78 -3.85 -17.18
C VAL A 121 -3.02 -2.41 -17.65
N ASP A 122 -2.06 -1.51 -17.39
CA ASP A 122 -2.06 -0.11 -17.82
C ASP A 122 -1.06 0.16 -18.97
N GLY A 123 -0.39 -0.89 -19.45
CA GLY A 123 0.62 -0.80 -20.53
C GLY A 123 1.98 -0.22 -20.10
N SER A 124 2.18 0.11 -18.82
CA SER A 124 3.42 0.73 -18.33
C SER A 124 4.61 -0.22 -18.30
N ASN A 125 4.39 -1.51 -18.11
CA ASN A 125 5.41 -2.51 -17.79
C ASN A 125 6.27 -2.13 -16.57
N ARG A 126 5.71 -1.37 -15.65
CA ARG A 126 6.35 -0.87 -14.44
C ARG A 126 6.73 -2.02 -13.52
N LEU A 127 7.94 -1.97 -12.97
CA LEU A 127 8.37 -2.94 -11.96
C LEU A 127 7.65 -2.63 -10.64
N LYS A 128 6.99 -3.64 -10.10
CA LYS A 128 6.29 -3.63 -8.81
C LYS A 128 6.28 -5.08 -8.26
N PRO A 129 6.19 -5.28 -6.95
CA PRO A 129 6.18 -4.30 -5.87
C PRO A 129 7.53 -3.59 -5.73
N ASP A 130 7.55 -2.46 -5.02
CA ASP A 130 8.77 -1.66 -4.80
C ASP A 130 9.64 -2.26 -3.71
N ILE A 131 9.02 -2.89 -2.72
CA ILE A 131 9.69 -3.51 -1.57
C ILE A 131 8.87 -4.69 -1.07
N THR A 132 9.47 -5.54 -0.25
CA THR A 132 8.80 -6.67 0.40
C THR A 132 8.97 -6.64 1.92
N ALA A 133 8.01 -7.22 2.64
CA ALA A 133 8.07 -7.36 4.09
C ALA A 133 7.44 -8.70 4.53
N PRO A 134 7.66 -9.14 5.78
CA PRO A 134 7.03 -10.36 6.30
C PRO A 134 5.50 -10.30 6.16
N GLY A 135 4.92 -11.29 5.47
CA GLY A 135 3.50 -11.34 5.15
C GLY A 135 2.79 -12.64 5.51
N THR A 136 3.47 -13.60 6.18
CA THR A 136 2.84 -14.86 6.58
C THR A 136 2.89 -15.05 8.08
N ASN A 137 1.79 -15.56 8.65
CA ASN A 137 1.67 -15.87 10.08
C ASN A 137 2.03 -14.68 11.00
N ASN A 138 1.69 -13.48 10.60
CA ASN A 138 1.91 -12.28 11.40
C ASN A 138 0.90 -12.20 12.53
N ARG A 139 1.39 -12.16 13.77
CA ARG A 139 0.55 -12.03 14.96
C ARG A 139 0.23 -10.57 15.24
N SER A 140 -1.04 -10.25 15.32
CA SER A 140 -1.50 -8.90 15.67
C SER A 140 -2.77 -8.96 16.51
N SER A 141 -3.15 -7.83 17.10
CA SER A 141 -4.41 -7.66 17.82
C SER A 141 -5.61 -7.98 16.94
N TYR A 142 -6.67 -8.48 17.54
CA TYR A 142 -7.89 -8.83 16.83
C TYR A 142 -9.13 -8.31 17.58
N ASN A 143 -10.23 -8.12 16.86
CA ASN A 143 -11.40 -7.39 17.34
C ASN A 143 -12.39 -8.21 18.18
N THR A 144 -12.05 -9.44 18.56
CA THR A 144 -12.97 -10.31 19.34
C THR A 144 -12.94 -10.03 20.84
N SER A 145 -11.84 -9.46 21.37
CA SER A 145 -11.70 -8.97 22.75
C SER A 145 -10.47 -8.05 22.85
N ASP A 146 -10.32 -7.33 23.96
CA ASP A 146 -9.21 -6.39 24.21
C ASP A 146 -7.84 -7.08 24.32
N ASP A 147 -7.81 -8.37 24.59
CA ASP A 147 -6.63 -9.22 24.71
C ASP A 147 -6.49 -10.26 23.58
N ALA A 148 -7.37 -10.19 22.57
CA ALA A 148 -7.36 -11.13 21.46
C ALA A 148 -6.23 -10.84 20.46
N TYR A 149 -5.61 -11.92 19.99
CA TYR A 149 -4.61 -11.92 18.92
C TYR A 149 -4.93 -13.00 17.89
N VAL A 150 -4.53 -12.75 16.66
CA VAL A 150 -4.68 -13.70 15.56
C VAL A 150 -3.40 -13.74 14.72
N LEU A 151 -3.16 -14.86 14.06
CA LEU A 151 -2.15 -15.01 13.01
C LEU A 151 -2.83 -14.92 11.66
N LEU A 152 -2.43 -13.94 10.85
CA LEU A 152 -2.93 -13.75 9.49
C LEU A 152 -1.79 -13.72 8.48
N SER A 153 -2.14 -14.03 7.21
CA SER A 153 -1.22 -13.99 6.09
C SER A 153 -1.82 -13.21 4.93
N GLY A 154 -0.99 -12.45 4.23
CA GLY A 154 -1.37 -11.62 3.09
C GLY A 154 -0.39 -10.48 2.90
N THR A 155 -0.39 -9.87 1.72
CA THR A 155 0.29 -8.58 1.51
C THR A 155 -0.29 -7.50 2.43
N SER A 156 -1.53 -7.66 2.88
CA SER A 156 -2.16 -6.85 3.93
C SER A 156 -1.40 -6.83 5.25
N MET A 157 -0.65 -7.90 5.58
CA MET A 157 0.18 -7.98 6.78
C MET A 157 1.59 -7.44 6.54
N ALA A 158 2.09 -7.52 5.31
CA ALA A 158 3.38 -6.94 4.92
C ALA A 158 3.34 -5.40 4.87
N THR A 159 2.27 -4.84 4.33
CA THR A 159 2.07 -3.39 4.14
C THR A 159 2.30 -2.56 5.41
N PRO A 160 1.71 -2.88 6.57
CA PRO A 160 1.91 -2.10 7.79
C PRO A 160 3.33 -2.19 8.36
N HIS A 161 4.12 -3.21 8.02
CA HIS A 161 5.54 -3.23 8.39
C HIS A 161 6.32 -2.11 7.69
N ILE A 162 6.06 -1.91 6.39
CA ILE A 162 6.70 -0.82 5.64
C ILE A 162 6.16 0.54 6.09
N ALA A 163 4.86 0.69 6.28
CA ALA A 163 4.27 1.92 6.82
C ALA A 163 4.90 2.29 8.18
N GLY A 164 5.07 1.31 9.07
CA GLY A 164 5.77 1.49 10.34
C GLY A 164 7.25 1.85 10.17
N SER A 165 7.93 1.27 9.19
CA SER A 165 9.32 1.60 8.87
C SER A 165 9.48 3.04 8.36
N VAL A 166 8.58 3.50 7.49
CA VAL A 166 8.50 4.91 7.04
C VAL A 166 8.32 5.83 8.24
N ALA A 167 7.35 5.55 9.11
CA ALA A 167 7.08 6.36 10.30
C ALA A 167 8.29 6.42 11.25
N LEU A 168 9.00 5.31 11.46
CA LEU A 168 10.22 5.24 12.27
C LEU A 168 11.38 6.00 11.62
N LEU A 169 11.53 5.89 10.30
CA LEU A 169 12.53 6.65 9.55
C LEU A 169 12.30 8.15 9.72
N TRP A 170 11.08 8.62 9.55
CA TRP A 170 10.74 10.04 9.70
C TRP A 170 10.84 10.54 11.14
N ALA A 171 10.58 9.69 12.13
CA ALA A 171 10.82 10.01 13.53
C ALA A 171 12.31 10.21 13.85
N ALA A 172 13.18 9.40 13.23
CA ALA A 172 14.63 9.46 13.39
C ALA A 172 15.29 10.54 12.49
N ARG A 173 14.74 10.79 11.32
CA ARG A 173 15.26 11.65 10.25
C ARG A 173 14.12 12.49 9.65
N PRO A 174 13.63 13.52 10.38
CA PRO A 174 12.48 14.32 9.95
C PRO A 174 12.67 15.05 8.61
N GLU A 175 13.92 15.24 8.19
CA GLU A 175 14.25 15.86 6.91
C GLU A 175 13.81 15.04 5.68
N PHE A 176 13.56 13.76 5.82
CA PHE A 176 13.05 12.93 4.72
C PHE A 176 11.52 13.01 4.55
N ARG A 177 10.80 13.50 5.56
CA ARG A 177 9.33 13.55 5.54
C ARG A 177 8.73 14.30 4.34
N PRO A 178 9.26 15.46 3.90
CA PRO A 178 8.72 16.17 2.73
C PRO A 178 9.16 15.59 1.38
N ASP A 179 10.06 14.61 1.39
CA ASP A 179 10.66 14.03 0.18
C ASP A 179 10.39 12.52 0.15
N LEU A 180 9.25 12.15 -0.45
CA LEU A 180 8.78 10.77 -0.54
C LEU A 180 9.73 9.93 -1.40
N ASP A 181 10.24 10.47 -2.51
CA ASP A 181 11.17 9.76 -3.40
C ASP A 181 12.47 9.39 -2.66
N THR A 182 13.02 10.31 -1.87
CA THR A 182 14.19 10.02 -1.03
C THR A 182 13.87 9.00 0.07
N THR A 183 12.67 9.07 0.67
CA THR A 183 12.21 8.11 1.67
C THR A 183 12.18 6.69 1.12
N GLU A 184 11.53 6.50 -0.03
CA GLU A 184 11.45 5.21 -0.73
C GLU A 184 12.85 4.70 -1.13
N ALA A 185 13.68 5.58 -1.71
CA ALA A 185 15.05 5.23 -2.10
C ALA A 185 15.92 4.77 -0.92
N VAL A 186 15.81 5.44 0.23
CA VAL A 186 16.54 5.05 1.45
C VAL A 186 16.11 3.66 1.92
N LEU A 187 14.80 3.38 1.95
CA LEU A 187 14.28 2.08 2.37
C LEU A 187 14.65 0.98 1.37
N ASN A 188 14.51 1.24 0.08
CA ASN A 188 14.88 0.28 -0.97
C ASN A 188 16.39 -0.05 -0.95
N ASN A 189 17.24 0.95 -0.76
CA ASN A 189 18.69 0.74 -0.66
C ASN A 189 19.12 0.03 0.63
N ALA A 190 18.33 0.15 1.70
CA ALA A 190 18.60 -0.54 2.97
C ALA A 190 18.03 -1.96 3.01
N ALA A 191 17.14 -2.31 2.08
CA ALA A 191 16.55 -3.64 2.00
C ALA A 191 17.60 -4.70 1.62
N VAL A 192 17.38 -5.92 2.08
CA VAL A 192 18.20 -7.06 1.64
C VAL A 192 17.77 -7.42 0.22
N HIS A 193 18.67 -7.23 -0.75
CA HIS A 193 18.39 -7.59 -2.13
C HIS A 193 18.45 -9.11 -2.31
N ILE A 194 17.31 -9.69 -2.63
CA ILE A 194 17.18 -11.10 -2.99
C ILE A 194 17.24 -11.18 -4.51
N ASN A 195 18.32 -11.73 -5.05
CA ASN A 195 18.44 -11.93 -6.50
C ASN A 195 17.42 -12.97 -6.97
N SER A 196 16.26 -12.53 -7.41
CA SER A 196 15.30 -13.33 -8.11
C SER A 196 15.27 -12.96 -9.59
N SER A 197 15.50 -13.93 -10.46
CA SER A 197 15.30 -13.76 -11.92
C SER A 197 13.85 -14.02 -12.35
N GLU A 198 12.98 -14.31 -11.41
CA GLU A 198 11.55 -14.48 -11.67
C GLU A 198 10.92 -13.18 -12.13
N CYS A 199 10.05 -13.25 -13.12
CA CYS A 199 9.32 -12.10 -13.68
C CYS A 199 10.19 -11.02 -14.35
N GLY A 200 11.41 -11.38 -14.77
CA GLY A 200 12.17 -10.62 -15.77
C GLY A 200 13.07 -9.50 -15.27
N GLN A 201 12.99 -9.13 -13.99
CA GLN A 201 13.93 -8.20 -13.37
C GLN A 201 13.97 -8.50 -11.88
N GLY A 202 15.16 -8.59 -11.33
CA GLY A 202 15.33 -8.80 -9.90
C GLY A 202 14.63 -7.69 -9.11
N SER A 203 13.76 -8.09 -8.24
CA SER A 203 13.24 -7.26 -7.16
C SER A 203 14.16 -7.34 -5.95
#